data_9fea1b9c2034b5d468a299b6b3fac1e0
#
_entry.id   9fea1b9c2034b5d468a299b6b3fac1e0
#
_cell.length_a   1.000
_cell.length_b   1.000
_cell.length_c   1.000
_cell.angle_alpha   90.00
_cell.angle_beta   90.00
_cell.angle_gamma   90.00
#
_symmetry.space_group_name_H-M   'P 1'
#
loop_
_entity.id
_entity.type
_entity.pdbx_description
1 polymer ?
#
loop_
_entity_poly.entity_id
_entity_poly.type
_entity_poly.pdbx_seq_one_letter_code
_entity_poly.pdbx_strand_id
1 'polypeptide(L)'
;KMAGQDIPNSVRGDTRLSTMSSSYKAWPCVPEIKPYKKYGQCGTEISSMLPNIGSHADDLCIVRSLNTEAVNHAPGVTFMLTGSQIPGRPSMGAWLTYGLGSESEDLPAFVVMTSTDKGRTCGQLFYDYYWGSGFLPSKFQGVKFNRTGDPVPYLNNPAGVSGKARRSLL
;
A
#
# COMPACT_ATOMS: atom_id res chain seq x y z
N LYS A 1 -23.90 -18.96 -4.55
CA LYS A 1 -24.31 -20.33 -4.90
C LYS A 1 -23.26 -21.38 -4.53
N MET A 2 -21.97 -21.03 -4.45
CA MET A 2 -20.85 -21.95 -4.17
C MET A 2 -20.34 -21.92 -2.73
N ALA A 3 -21.04 -21.26 -1.81
CA ALA A 3 -20.64 -21.18 -0.41
C ALA A 3 -20.41 -22.58 0.18
N GLY A 4 -19.26 -22.81 0.80
CA GLY A 4 -18.83 -24.07 1.38
C GLY A 4 -18.38 -25.15 0.40
N GLN A 5 -18.56 -24.96 -0.91
CA GLN A 5 -18.00 -25.85 -1.93
C GLN A 5 -16.53 -25.52 -2.18
N ASP A 6 -15.76 -26.52 -2.56
CA ASP A 6 -14.37 -26.30 -2.93
C ASP A 6 -14.24 -25.45 -4.21
N ILE A 7 -13.21 -24.63 -4.29
CA ILE A 7 -12.96 -23.78 -5.47
C ILE A 7 -12.74 -24.67 -6.70
N PRO A 8 -13.42 -24.44 -7.83
CA PRO A 8 -13.23 -25.21 -9.03
C PRO A 8 -11.79 -25.09 -9.58
N ASN A 9 -11.28 -26.18 -10.13
CA ASN A 9 -9.95 -26.18 -10.76
C ASN A 9 -9.83 -25.15 -11.90
N SER A 10 -10.93 -24.88 -12.61
CA SER A 10 -10.96 -23.85 -13.66
C SER A 10 -10.72 -22.44 -13.15
N VAL A 11 -10.98 -22.19 -11.86
CA VAL A 11 -10.73 -20.89 -11.20
C VAL A 11 -9.38 -20.90 -10.48
N ARG A 12 -9.07 -22.02 -9.82
CA ARG A 12 -7.81 -22.20 -9.10
C ARG A 12 -6.62 -22.24 -10.05
N GLY A 13 -6.73 -22.95 -11.18
CA GLY A 13 -5.62 -23.12 -12.13
C GLY A 13 -4.37 -23.68 -11.46
N ASP A 14 -3.21 -23.31 -12.01
CA ASP A 14 -1.88 -23.65 -11.48
C ASP A 14 -1.36 -22.60 -10.49
N THR A 15 -2.25 -21.94 -9.75
CA THR A 15 -1.88 -20.89 -8.80
C THR A 15 -0.90 -21.43 -7.75
N ARG A 16 0.25 -20.78 -7.63
CA ARG A 16 1.25 -21.11 -6.62
C ARG A 16 0.69 -20.90 -5.22
N LEU A 17 0.76 -21.92 -4.39
CA LEU A 17 0.33 -21.85 -3.00
C LEU A 17 1.43 -21.25 -2.12
N SER A 18 1.02 -20.44 -1.14
CA SER A 18 1.92 -20.03 -0.08
C SER A 18 2.23 -21.18 0.86
N THR A 19 3.34 -21.09 1.61
CA THR A 19 3.67 -22.05 2.66
C THR A 19 2.57 -22.16 3.71
N MET A 20 1.81 -21.07 3.95
CA MET A 20 0.70 -21.05 4.91
C MET A 20 -0.54 -21.80 4.42
N SER A 21 -0.73 -21.93 3.11
CA SER A 21 -1.90 -22.56 2.51
C SER A 21 -1.60 -23.92 1.85
N SER A 22 -0.34 -24.29 1.70
CA SER A 22 0.09 -25.51 1.03
C SER A 22 -0.37 -26.81 1.72
N SER A 23 -0.62 -26.73 3.04
CA SER A 23 -1.10 -27.88 3.84
C SER A 23 -2.61 -28.07 3.79
N TYR A 24 -3.38 -27.13 3.26
CA TYR A 24 -4.83 -27.26 3.17
C TYR A 24 -5.23 -28.28 2.12
N LYS A 25 -6.13 -29.19 2.50
CA LYS A 25 -6.67 -30.24 1.60
C LYS A 25 -7.80 -29.71 0.71
N ALA A 26 -8.44 -28.62 1.11
CA ALA A 26 -9.58 -28.00 0.42
C ALA A 26 -9.57 -26.49 0.60
N TRP A 27 -10.14 -25.78 -0.36
CA TRP A 27 -10.28 -24.31 -0.37
C TRP A 27 -11.76 -23.95 -0.55
N PRO A 28 -12.56 -24.00 0.54
CA PRO A 28 -13.98 -23.74 0.43
C PRO A 28 -14.25 -22.29 0.07
N CYS A 29 -15.17 -22.09 -0.85
CA CYS A 29 -15.65 -20.77 -1.22
C CYS A 29 -16.39 -20.12 -0.04
N VAL A 30 -15.99 -18.92 0.34
CA VAL A 30 -16.64 -18.14 1.39
C VAL A 30 -17.68 -17.22 0.74
N PRO A 31 -18.92 -17.18 1.27
CA PRO A 31 -19.94 -16.26 0.76
C PRO A 31 -19.58 -14.81 1.11
N GLU A 32 -20.20 -13.88 0.41
CA GLU A 32 -20.11 -12.46 0.75
C GLU A 32 -20.63 -12.19 2.18
N ILE A 33 -19.92 -11.34 2.90
CA ILE A 33 -20.32 -10.92 4.27
C ILE A 33 -21.50 -9.94 4.19
N LYS A 34 -21.47 -9.05 3.18
CA LYS A 34 -22.51 -8.07 2.87
C LYS A 34 -22.77 -8.06 1.37
N PRO A 35 -24.02 -7.87 0.92
CA PRO A 35 -24.36 -7.91 -0.48
C PRO A 35 -23.62 -6.83 -1.27
N TYR A 36 -23.28 -7.15 -2.51
CA TYR A 36 -22.83 -6.18 -3.47
C TYR A 36 -24.03 -5.38 -3.99
N LYS A 37 -23.82 -4.12 -4.26
CA LYS A 37 -24.80 -3.21 -4.85
C LYS A 37 -24.18 -2.55 -6.07
N LYS A 38 -25.02 -2.20 -7.04
CA LYS A 38 -24.62 -1.38 -8.18
C LYS A 38 -24.60 0.08 -7.76
N TYR A 39 -23.52 0.76 -8.10
CA TYR A 39 -23.30 2.18 -7.81
C TYR A 39 -23.00 2.93 -9.11
N GLY A 40 -23.31 4.22 -9.11
CA GLY A 40 -23.07 5.14 -10.22
C GLY A 40 -23.88 4.81 -11.47
N GLN A 41 -23.70 5.61 -12.51
CA GLN A 41 -24.28 5.38 -13.83
C GLN A 41 -23.59 4.20 -14.54
N CYS A 42 -22.28 3.98 -14.24
CA CYS A 42 -21.51 2.85 -14.74
C CYS A 42 -22.02 1.49 -14.23
N GLY A 43 -22.85 1.47 -13.17
CA GLY A 43 -23.43 0.27 -12.59
C GLY A 43 -22.38 -0.68 -11.98
N THR A 44 -21.24 -0.16 -11.55
CA THR A 44 -20.17 -0.96 -10.95
C THR A 44 -20.63 -1.59 -9.63
N GLU A 45 -20.41 -2.89 -9.49
CA GLU A 45 -20.75 -3.63 -8.28
C GLU A 45 -19.66 -3.44 -7.23
N ILE A 46 -20.02 -2.83 -6.10
CA ILE A 46 -19.16 -2.59 -4.94
C ILE A 46 -19.87 -3.13 -3.70
N SER A 47 -19.10 -3.68 -2.76
CA SER A 47 -19.66 -4.16 -1.50
C SER A 47 -20.39 -3.03 -0.77
N SER A 48 -21.58 -3.35 -0.22
CA SER A 48 -22.34 -2.39 0.60
C SER A 48 -21.64 -2.00 1.91
N MET A 49 -20.48 -2.62 2.22
CA MET A 49 -19.59 -2.18 3.31
C MET A 49 -18.81 -0.92 2.96
N LEU A 50 -18.73 -0.54 1.71
CA LEU A 50 -17.93 0.59 1.20
C LEU A 50 -18.82 1.66 0.53
N PRO A 51 -19.83 2.21 1.24
CA PRO A 51 -20.78 3.12 0.62
C PRO A 51 -20.15 4.43 0.13
N ASN A 52 -19.14 4.93 0.85
CA ASN A 52 -18.44 6.15 0.47
C ASN A 52 -17.58 5.97 -0.78
N ILE A 53 -16.98 4.80 -0.98
CA ILE A 53 -16.29 4.47 -2.23
C ILE A 53 -17.31 4.29 -3.35
N GLY A 54 -18.44 3.64 -3.04
CA GLY A 54 -19.53 3.46 -4.00
C GLY A 54 -20.10 4.77 -4.52
N SER A 55 -20.20 5.82 -3.70
CA SER A 55 -20.68 7.13 -4.15
C SER A 55 -19.80 7.80 -5.21
N HIS A 56 -18.54 7.38 -5.36
CA HIS A 56 -17.59 7.85 -6.37
C HIS A 56 -17.36 6.83 -7.50
N ALA A 57 -18.27 5.85 -7.67
CA ALA A 57 -18.05 4.75 -8.61
C ALA A 57 -17.79 5.22 -10.06
N ASP A 58 -18.41 6.32 -10.48
CA ASP A 58 -18.24 6.87 -11.83
C ASP A 58 -16.91 7.60 -12.02
N ASP A 59 -16.25 8.00 -10.92
CA ASP A 59 -14.93 8.66 -10.93
C ASP A 59 -13.77 7.65 -10.81
N LEU A 60 -14.08 6.36 -10.61
CA LEU A 60 -13.08 5.32 -10.35
C LEU A 60 -12.80 4.46 -11.57
N CYS A 61 -11.52 4.24 -11.84
CA CYS A 61 -11.06 3.22 -12.77
C CYS A 61 -10.78 1.91 -12.02
N ILE A 62 -11.65 0.91 -12.19
CA ILE A 62 -11.53 -0.39 -11.51
C ILE A 62 -10.89 -1.41 -12.44
N VAL A 63 -9.62 -1.74 -12.17
CA VAL A 63 -8.86 -2.74 -12.93
C VAL A 63 -9.02 -4.11 -12.28
N ARG A 64 -9.77 -5.01 -12.91
CA ARG A 64 -10.11 -6.34 -12.36
C ARG A 64 -9.14 -7.45 -12.75
N SER A 65 -8.23 -7.18 -13.68
CA SER A 65 -7.32 -8.16 -14.27
C SER A 65 -5.89 -8.09 -13.73
N LEU A 66 -5.68 -7.37 -12.62
CA LEU A 66 -4.36 -7.31 -11.99
C LEU A 66 -3.98 -8.67 -11.43
N ASN A 67 -2.76 -9.10 -11.75
CA ASN A 67 -2.17 -10.34 -11.28
C ASN A 67 -0.77 -10.08 -10.73
N THR A 68 -0.32 -10.90 -9.79
CA THR A 68 1.03 -10.87 -9.25
C THR A 68 1.51 -12.28 -8.92
N GLU A 69 2.79 -12.53 -9.14
CA GLU A 69 3.47 -13.75 -8.70
C GLU A 69 3.96 -13.65 -7.24
N ALA A 70 3.79 -12.50 -6.61
CA ALA A 70 4.18 -12.30 -5.22
C ALA A 70 3.29 -13.14 -4.29
N VAL A 71 3.89 -14.11 -3.62
CA VAL A 71 3.17 -15.06 -2.74
C VAL A 71 2.94 -14.47 -1.36
N ASN A 72 3.82 -13.56 -0.90
CA ASN A 72 3.77 -12.93 0.41
C ASN A 72 3.45 -11.43 0.33
N HIS A 73 2.97 -10.88 1.45
CA HIS A 73 2.57 -9.47 1.55
C HIS A 73 3.72 -8.51 1.25
N ALA A 74 4.90 -8.70 1.86
CA ALA A 74 6.02 -7.78 1.68
C ALA A 74 6.48 -7.67 0.21
N PRO A 75 6.76 -8.77 -0.51
CA PRO A 75 7.05 -8.71 -1.95
C PRO A 75 5.88 -8.15 -2.76
N GLY A 76 4.62 -8.48 -2.39
CA GLY A 76 3.42 -7.98 -3.07
C GLY A 76 3.27 -6.46 -2.96
N VAL A 77 3.42 -5.92 -1.76
CA VAL A 77 3.39 -4.46 -1.53
C VAL A 77 4.56 -3.78 -2.22
N THR A 78 5.77 -4.36 -2.13
CA THR A 78 6.95 -3.81 -2.82
C THR A 78 6.72 -3.74 -4.33
N PHE A 79 6.18 -4.81 -4.91
CA PHE A 79 5.84 -4.85 -6.34
C PHE A 79 4.81 -3.80 -6.72
N MET A 80 3.73 -3.67 -5.94
CA MET A 80 2.68 -2.68 -6.18
C MET A 80 3.23 -1.24 -6.16
N LEU A 81 4.15 -0.95 -5.24
CA LEU A 81 4.66 0.41 -5.04
C LEU A 81 5.87 0.76 -5.90
N THR A 82 6.65 -0.22 -6.37
CA THR A 82 7.94 0.02 -7.03
C THR A 82 8.10 -0.69 -8.39
N GLY A 83 7.15 -1.56 -8.75
CA GLY A 83 7.26 -2.41 -9.95
C GLY A 83 8.29 -3.55 -9.82
N SER A 84 8.77 -3.86 -8.60
CA SER A 84 9.69 -4.95 -8.33
C SER A 84 9.36 -5.62 -7.00
N GLN A 85 9.52 -6.94 -6.91
CA GLN A 85 9.38 -7.65 -5.63
C GLN A 85 10.57 -7.44 -4.70
N ILE A 86 11.70 -6.98 -5.24
CA ILE A 86 12.95 -6.74 -4.51
C ILE A 86 13.06 -5.26 -4.20
N PRO A 87 13.34 -4.86 -2.94
CA PRO A 87 13.58 -3.46 -2.59
C PRO A 87 14.76 -2.84 -3.34
N GLY A 88 14.78 -1.51 -3.44
CA GLY A 88 15.87 -0.75 -4.06
C GLY A 88 15.46 0.06 -5.28
N ARG A 89 14.24 -0.14 -5.79
CA ARG A 89 13.67 0.72 -6.84
C ARG A 89 12.90 1.88 -6.22
N PRO A 90 12.82 3.04 -6.91
CA PRO A 90 12.01 4.15 -6.46
C PRO A 90 10.55 3.76 -6.35
N SER A 91 9.90 4.25 -5.31
CA SER A 91 8.45 4.09 -5.16
C SER A 91 7.69 4.94 -6.18
N MET A 92 6.44 4.61 -6.41
CA MET A 92 5.56 5.38 -7.30
C MET A 92 5.51 6.86 -6.93
N GLY A 93 5.41 7.19 -5.62
CA GLY A 93 5.43 8.57 -5.15
C GLY A 93 6.77 9.26 -5.40
N ALA A 94 7.90 8.55 -5.29
CA ALA A 94 9.22 9.08 -5.63
C ALA A 94 9.33 9.41 -7.13
N TRP A 95 8.81 8.54 -7.99
CA TRP A 95 8.75 8.79 -9.44
C TRP A 95 7.88 9.99 -9.79
N LEU A 96 6.70 10.11 -9.16
CA LEU A 96 5.81 11.26 -9.37
C LEU A 96 6.48 12.57 -8.94
N THR A 97 7.12 12.57 -7.77
CA THR A 97 7.86 13.74 -7.29
C THR A 97 9.04 14.09 -8.19
N TYR A 98 9.75 13.08 -8.71
CA TYR A 98 10.86 13.29 -9.66
C TYR A 98 10.38 13.90 -10.97
N GLY A 99 9.27 13.39 -11.53
CA GLY A 99 8.79 13.80 -12.86
C GLY A 99 7.96 15.06 -12.86
N LEU A 100 7.13 15.28 -11.83
CA LEU A 100 6.18 16.40 -11.76
C LEU A 100 6.62 17.51 -10.81
N GLY A 101 7.57 17.23 -9.91
CA GLY A 101 7.99 18.19 -8.89
C GLY A 101 6.97 18.33 -7.75
N SER A 102 6.94 19.50 -7.15
CA SER A 102 6.01 19.88 -6.09
C SER A 102 5.31 21.20 -6.44
N GLU A 103 4.01 21.27 -6.17
CA GLU A 103 3.26 22.53 -6.25
C GLU A 103 3.47 23.42 -5.01
N SER A 104 4.07 22.88 -3.94
CA SER A 104 4.37 23.61 -2.72
C SER A 104 5.87 23.73 -2.53
N GLU A 105 6.33 24.93 -2.15
CA GLU A 105 7.72 25.19 -1.79
C GLU A 105 8.02 24.82 -0.33
N ASP A 106 7.00 24.84 0.54
CA ASP A 106 7.13 24.72 1.99
C ASP A 106 6.75 23.33 2.53
N LEU A 107 6.10 22.49 1.71
CA LEU A 107 5.64 21.17 2.11
C LEU A 107 6.30 20.07 1.29
N PRO A 108 6.53 18.89 1.89
CA PRO A 108 7.00 17.73 1.13
C PRO A 108 6.03 17.39 0.00
N ALA A 109 6.54 17.16 -1.21
CA ALA A 109 5.74 16.75 -2.36
C ALA A 109 5.14 15.34 -2.19
N PHE A 110 5.81 14.49 -1.42
CA PHE A 110 5.39 13.13 -1.16
C PHE A 110 5.27 12.88 0.35
N VAL A 111 4.05 12.89 0.84
CA VAL A 111 3.72 12.65 2.26
C VAL A 111 3.22 11.24 2.44
N VAL A 112 3.69 10.57 3.48
CA VAL A 112 3.29 9.21 3.85
C VAL A 112 2.59 9.23 5.22
N MET A 113 1.38 8.71 5.25
CA MET A 113 0.62 8.52 6.47
C MET A 113 0.28 7.04 6.61
N THR A 114 0.67 6.43 7.73
CA THR A 114 0.33 5.06 8.03
C THR A 114 -0.80 5.03 9.07
N SER A 115 -1.87 4.27 8.77
CA SER A 115 -2.89 4.03 9.77
C SER A 115 -2.32 3.11 10.86
N THR A 116 -2.45 3.54 12.11
CA THR A 116 -2.18 2.68 13.26
C THR A 116 -3.53 2.34 13.88
N ASP A 117 -3.94 1.09 13.74
CA ASP A 117 -5.09 0.60 14.44
C ASP A 117 -4.64 -0.02 15.78
N LYS A 118 -5.46 0.12 16.81
CA LYS A 118 -5.31 -0.60 18.08
C LYS A 118 -5.72 -2.08 17.94
N GLY A 119 -6.20 -2.46 16.76
CA GLY A 119 -6.57 -3.83 16.42
C GLY A 119 -5.35 -4.76 16.28
N ARG A 120 -5.62 -6.05 16.14
CA ARG A 120 -4.59 -7.04 15.83
C ARG A 120 -4.01 -6.74 14.45
N THR A 121 -2.77 -6.30 14.41
CA THR A 121 -2.04 -6.28 13.16
C THR A 121 -1.83 -7.72 12.70
N CYS A 122 -1.92 -7.97 11.41
CA CYS A 122 -1.56 -9.28 10.85
C CYS A 122 -0.05 -9.55 10.90
N GLY A 123 0.70 -8.82 11.76
CA GLY A 123 2.15 -8.93 11.89
C GLY A 123 2.93 -8.34 10.72
N GLN A 124 2.25 -7.63 9.81
CA GLN A 124 2.91 -7.01 8.68
C GLN A 124 3.54 -5.69 9.10
N LEU A 125 4.82 -5.56 8.84
CA LEU A 125 5.56 -4.33 9.08
C LEU A 125 5.46 -3.43 7.85
N PHE A 126 5.33 -2.11 8.09
CA PHE A 126 5.49 -1.10 7.06
C PHE A 126 6.97 -0.70 7.01
N TYR A 127 7.66 -1.12 5.96
CA TYR A 127 9.06 -0.83 5.76
C TYR A 127 9.27 0.50 5.06
N ASP A 128 10.30 1.24 5.46
CA ASP A 128 10.59 2.57 4.90
C ASP A 128 10.91 2.52 3.39
N TYR A 129 11.37 1.40 2.87
CA TYR A 129 11.61 1.24 1.43
C TYR A 129 10.31 1.25 0.59
N TYR A 130 9.12 1.13 1.20
CA TYR A 130 7.84 1.25 0.47
C TYR A 130 7.59 2.66 -0.09
N TRP A 131 8.22 3.67 0.52
CA TRP A 131 8.16 5.06 0.06
C TRP A 131 9.54 5.65 -0.20
N GLY A 132 10.53 4.80 -0.32
CA GLY A 132 11.91 5.18 -0.57
C GLY A 132 12.14 5.72 -1.97
N SER A 133 13.20 6.50 -2.11
CA SER A 133 13.65 7.03 -3.41
C SER A 133 14.40 5.99 -4.27
N GLY A 134 14.76 4.83 -3.72
CA GLY A 134 15.54 3.82 -4.41
C GLY A 134 16.88 4.39 -4.90
N PHE A 135 17.12 4.30 -6.20
CA PHE A 135 18.32 4.88 -6.85
C PHE A 135 18.17 6.36 -7.21
N LEU A 136 17.00 6.98 -6.99
CA LEU A 136 16.86 8.43 -7.14
C LEU A 136 17.43 9.15 -5.92
N PRO A 137 17.80 10.45 -6.05
CA PRO A 137 18.21 11.25 -4.90
C PRO A 137 17.19 11.22 -3.75
N SER A 138 17.67 11.22 -2.51
CA SER A 138 16.83 11.09 -1.30
C SER A 138 15.79 12.20 -1.14
N LYS A 139 15.96 13.35 -1.78
CA LYS A 139 14.97 14.44 -1.80
C LYS A 139 13.60 14.03 -2.38
N PHE A 140 13.55 12.94 -3.12
CA PHE A 140 12.33 12.44 -3.74
C PHE A 140 11.63 11.33 -2.93
N GLN A 141 12.20 10.91 -1.80
CA GLN A 141 11.54 9.91 -0.97
C GLN A 141 10.36 10.50 -0.20
N GLY A 142 9.43 9.62 0.19
CA GLY A 142 8.28 10.01 0.99
C GLY A 142 8.67 10.44 2.40
N VAL A 143 8.06 11.51 2.88
CA VAL A 143 8.20 11.99 4.25
C VAL A 143 7.08 11.43 5.09
N LYS A 144 7.42 10.54 6.02
CA LYS A 144 6.45 9.93 6.91
C LYS A 144 6.04 10.90 8.01
N PHE A 145 4.73 11.14 8.12
CA PHE A 145 4.17 11.93 9.21
C PHE A 145 3.78 11.03 10.39
N ASN A 146 4.20 11.42 11.58
CA ASN A 146 3.84 10.76 12.81
C ASN A 146 2.50 11.29 13.34
N ARG A 147 1.70 10.38 13.90
CA ARG A 147 0.43 10.74 14.53
C ARG A 147 0.61 11.42 15.88
N THR A 148 1.70 11.10 16.59
CA THR A 148 2.00 11.60 17.94
C THR A 148 3.47 11.95 18.04
N GLY A 149 3.81 12.91 18.90
CA GLY A 149 5.16 13.43 19.02
C GLY A 149 5.52 14.41 17.91
N ASP A 150 6.78 14.44 17.51
CA ASP A 150 7.21 15.26 16.38
C ASP A 150 6.52 14.80 15.10
N PRO A 151 5.86 15.69 14.36
CA PRO A 151 5.10 15.34 13.16
C PRO A 151 5.99 14.71 12.09
N VAL A 152 7.24 15.11 12.02
CA VAL A 152 8.24 14.57 11.08
C VAL A 152 9.41 14.00 11.89
N PRO A 153 9.86 12.76 11.61
CA PRO A 153 11.03 12.20 12.27
C PRO A 153 12.27 13.07 12.06
N TYR A 154 13.07 13.22 13.11
CA TYR A 154 14.36 13.94 13.08
C TYR A 154 14.25 15.44 12.74
N LEU A 155 13.09 16.06 12.90
CA LEU A 155 12.93 17.50 12.70
C LEU A 155 13.73 18.28 13.73
N ASN A 156 13.67 17.85 14.99
CA ASN A 156 14.40 18.46 16.09
C ASN A 156 15.83 17.91 16.19
N ASN A 157 16.73 18.72 16.69
CA ASN A 157 18.09 18.27 16.98
C ASN A 157 18.10 17.30 18.17
N PRO A 158 18.93 16.24 18.14
CA PRO A 158 19.17 15.44 19.32
C PRO A 158 19.67 16.28 20.50
N ALA A 159 19.42 15.79 21.73
CA ALA A 159 19.91 16.48 22.92
C ALA A 159 21.44 16.68 22.84
N GLY A 160 21.90 17.89 23.12
CA GLY A 160 23.33 18.24 23.06
C GLY A 160 23.86 18.64 21.67
N VAL A 161 23.04 18.57 20.62
CA VAL A 161 23.44 18.98 19.26
C VAL A 161 22.85 20.35 18.95
N SER A 162 23.73 21.36 18.82
CA SER A 162 23.27 22.71 18.41
C SER A 162 22.94 22.75 16.91
N GLY A 163 22.05 23.69 16.51
CA GLY A 163 21.75 23.91 15.10
C GLY A 163 22.97 24.29 14.23
N LYS A 164 23.99 24.92 14.86
CA LYS A 164 25.26 25.24 14.21
C LYS A 164 26.08 23.96 13.95
N ALA A 165 26.16 23.08 14.96
CA ALA A 165 26.86 21.80 14.81
C ALA A 165 26.19 20.92 13.76
N ARG A 166 24.85 20.86 13.73
CA ARG A 166 24.12 20.11 12.69
C ARG A 166 24.37 20.64 11.28
N ARG A 167 24.38 21.97 11.10
CA ARG A 167 24.66 22.56 9.78
C ARG A 167 26.09 22.33 9.30
N SER A 168 27.05 22.15 10.18
CA SER A 168 28.44 21.86 9.80
C SER A 168 28.67 20.40 9.41
N LEU A 169 27.68 19.51 9.64
CA LEU A 169 27.69 18.09 9.25
C LEU A 169 26.99 17.83 7.91
N LEU A 170 26.28 18.80 7.39
CA LEU A 170 25.60 18.77 6.07
C LEU A 170 26.41 19.48 5.00
#